data_b0a9d0e6361fedf589f6abc57727d938
#
_entry.id   b0a9d0e6361fedf589f6abc57727d938
#
_cell.length_a   1.000
_cell.length_b   1.000
_cell.length_c   1.000
_cell.angle_alpha   90.00
_cell.angle_beta   90.00
_cell.angle_gamma   90.00
#
_symmetry.space_group_name_H-M   'P 1'
#
loop_
_entity.id
_entity.type
_entity.pdbx_description
1 polymer ?
#
loop_
_entity_poly.entity_id
_entity_poly.type
_entity_poly.pdbx_seq_one_letter_code
_entity_poly.pdbx_strand_id
1 'polypeptide(L)'
;NENMVVVSQADTDTLGSVRTVKQVIDDGRLLVADNGGNATLVRRSGTLSKAVINVADRVTVDSSMRFALALVPPQNDADLVLEEVPNVTFADIGGLDEQIERIRDAVQMPFLHRELFERYDLKPPKGVLLYGPPGNGKTLIAKAVANALAEGAAGGRGVFLSVKGPELLNKFVGESERLIRMIFKRARERAAEGKPVIVFIDEMDSLLRTRGSGVSSDVETTIVPQFLAELDGVETLDNVMVIGASNRIDMIDPAVLRPGRLDVKIRVERPKTAQAAQIIRHYLTDDLPLVPELDAKALIGVLVNDIYANDEHRHLC
;
A
#
# COMPACT_ATOMS: atom_id res chain seq x y z
N ASN A 1 3.47 52.47 21.98
CA ASN A 1 2.57 51.57 22.75
C ASN A 1 2.13 50.44 21.85
N GLU A 2 2.93 49.39 21.83
CA GLU A 2 2.62 48.12 21.20
C GLU A 2 1.81 47.29 22.20
N ASN A 3 0.52 47.15 21.95
CA ASN A 3 -0.28 46.13 22.63
C ASN A 3 0.05 44.76 22.07
N MET A 4 1.02 44.11 22.69
CA MET A 4 1.32 42.71 22.47
C MET A 4 0.24 41.88 23.19
N VAL A 5 -0.75 41.40 22.46
CA VAL A 5 -1.71 40.41 22.98
C VAL A 5 -0.97 39.10 23.10
N VAL A 6 -0.61 38.74 24.32
CA VAL A 6 -0.10 37.40 24.64
C VAL A 6 -1.30 36.48 24.70
N VAL A 7 -1.53 35.73 23.62
CA VAL A 7 -2.50 34.63 23.61
C VAL A 7 -1.87 33.46 24.36
N SER A 8 -2.49 33.04 25.46
CA SER A 8 -2.03 31.90 26.25
C SER A 8 -2.15 30.61 25.48
N GLN A 9 -1.29 29.63 25.75
CA GLN A 9 -1.27 28.32 25.10
C GLN A 9 -2.60 27.52 25.21
N ALA A 10 -3.50 27.93 26.11
CA ALA A 10 -4.82 27.32 26.33
C ALA A 10 -5.87 27.71 25.27
N ASP A 11 -5.64 28.78 24.50
CA ASP A 11 -6.62 29.29 23.52
C ASP A 11 -6.39 28.74 22.08
N THR A 12 -5.42 27.88 21.88
CA THR A 12 -5.11 27.30 20.55
C THR A 12 -6.05 26.16 20.13
N ASP A 13 -6.92 25.69 21.00
CA ASP A 13 -7.88 24.61 20.72
C ASP A 13 -9.19 25.08 20.06
N THR A 14 -9.35 26.37 19.80
CA THR A 14 -10.59 26.93 19.28
C THR A 14 -10.47 27.40 17.84
N LEU A 15 -11.05 26.60 16.92
CA LEU A 15 -11.72 27.08 15.71
C LEU A 15 -10.86 27.73 14.62
N GLY A 16 -9.82 27.04 14.19
CA GLY A 16 -9.17 27.35 12.91
C GLY A 16 -9.56 26.36 11.82
N SER A 17 -9.77 26.83 10.60
CA SER A 17 -9.90 25.95 9.45
C SER A 17 -8.53 25.59 8.90
N VAL A 18 -8.33 24.29 8.58
CA VAL A 18 -7.08 23.85 7.95
C VAL A 18 -7.08 24.22 6.48
N ARG A 19 -5.99 24.82 6.00
CA ARG A 19 -5.80 25.27 4.63
C ARG A 19 -4.45 24.79 4.11
N THR A 20 -4.33 24.61 2.79
CA THR A 20 -3.09 24.20 2.13
C THR A 20 -2.39 25.43 1.53
N VAL A 21 -1.11 25.57 1.80
CA VAL A 21 -0.28 26.64 1.25
C VAL A 21 -0.04 26.38 -0.25
N LYS A 22 -0.50 27.29 -1.09
CA LYS A 22 -0.29 27.24 -2.55
C LYS A 22 0.94 28.03 -2.99
N GLN A 23 1.25 29.10 -2.26
CA GLN A 23 2.40 29.94 -2.56
C GLN A 23 2.85 30.65 -1.28
N VAL A 24 4.16 30.76 -1.12
CA VAL A 24 4.80 31.62 -0.09
C VAL A 24 5.23 32.89 -0.81
N ILE A 25 4.80 34.04 -0.29
CA ILE A 25 5.09 35.35 -0.87
C ILE A 25 6.28 35.97 -0.15
N ASP A 26 7.12 36.72 -0.86
CA ASP A 26 8.38 37.30 -0.35
C ASP A 26 8.20 38.24 0.86
N ASP A 27 7.00 38.81 1.04
CA ASP A 27 6.64 39.65 2.18
C ASP A 27 6.17 38.89 3.43
N GLY A 28 6.31 37.55 3.41
CA GLY A 28 5.93 36.68 4.52
C GLY A 28 4.45 36.31 4.55
N ARG A 29 3.64 36.70 3.58
CA ARG A 29 2.26 36.26 3.44
C ARG A 29 2.20 34.89 2.78
N LEU A 30 1.09 34.19 3.00
CA LEU A 30 0.83 32.86 2.44
C LEU A 30 -0.45 32.92 1.61
N LEU A 31 -0.40 32.44 0.38
CA LEU A 31 -1.59 32.14 -0.39
C LEU A 31 -2.05 30.73 -0.01
N VAL A 32 -3.17 30.64 0.67
CA VAL A 32 -3.73 29.36 1.13
C VAL A 32 -5.03 29.04 0.40
N ALA A 33 -5.28 27.79 0.12
CA ALA A 33 -6.52 27.36 -0.52
C ALA A 33 -7.33 26.43 0.38
N ASP A 34 -8.66 26.51 0.24
CA ASP A 34 -9.59 25.56 0.81
C ASP A 34 -9.72 24.30 -0.08
N ASN A 35 -10.52 23.35 0.40
CA ASN A 35 -10.81 22.10 -0.30
C ASN A 35 -11.62 22.30 -1.60
N GLY A 36 -12.24 23.45 -1.76
CA GLY A 36 -13.00 23.86 -2.97
C GLY A 36 -12.15 24.63 -3.99
N GLY A 37 -10.83 24.81 -3.71
CA GLY A 37 -9.92 25.53 -4.60
C GLY A 37 -9.94 27.06 -4.44
N ASN A 38 -10.76 27.62 -3.54
CA ASN A 38 -10.78 29.05 -3.29
C ASN A 38 -9.50 29.46 -2.55
N ALA A 39 -8.72 30.34 -3.19
CA ALA A 39 -7.47 30.82 -2.62
C ALA A 39 -7.67 32.12 -1.84
N THR A 40 -7.06 32.21 -0.67
CA THR A 40 -7.12 33.38 0.20
C THR A 40 -5.71 33.74 0.66
N LEU A 41 -5.43 35.04 0.73
CA LEU A 41 -4.15 35.53 1.19
C LEU A 41 -4.21 35.78 2.70
N VAL A 42 -3.32 35.10 3.46
CA VAL A 42 -3.25 35.23 4.92
C VAL A 42 -1.87 35.67 5.37
N ARG A 43 -1.79 36.31 6.53
CA ARG A 43 -0.53 36.68 7.18
C ARG A 43 -0.08 35.58 8.10
N ARG A 44 1.22 35.45 8.33
CA ARG A 44 1.75 34.58 9.39
C ARG A 44 1.50 35.19 10.74
N SER A 45 1.05 34.39 11.71
CA SER A 45 1.03 34.80 13.09
C SER A 45 2.44 34.91 13.68
N GLY A 46 2.59 35.50 14.81
CA GLY A 46 3.90 35.62 15.51
C GLY A 46 4.55 34.27 15.77
N THR A 47 3.75 33.21 16.01
CA THR A 47 4.20 31.83 16.20
C THR A 47 4.81 31.21 14.91
N LEU A 48 4.34 31.62 13.74
CA LEU A 48 4.82 31.14 12.45
C LEU A 48 5.84 32.05 11.78
N SER A 49 6.20 33.18 12.39
CA SER A 49 7.12 34.17 11.80
C SER A 49 8.52 33.60 11.52
N LYS A 50 8.99 32.66 12.35
CA LYS A 50 10.29 31.98 12.22
C LYS A 50 10.21 30.58 11.60
N ALA A 51 9.01 30.09 11.31
CA ALA A 51 8.83 28.76 10.75
C ALA A 51 9.16 28.75 9.25
N VAL A 52 9.88 27.73 8.81
CA VAL A 52 10.06 27.46 7.38
C VAL A 52 8.77 26.82 6.89
N ILE A 53 8.06 27.53 6.03
CA ILE A 53 6.80 27.06 5.44
C ILE A 53 7.03 26.90 3.95
N ASN A 54 6.69 25.74 3.44
CA ASN A 54 6.82 25.39 2.03
C ASN A 54 5.45 25.35 1.34
N VAL A 55 5.47 25.35 0.02
CA VAL A 55 4.28 25.07 -0.78
C VAL A 55 3.83 23.64 -0.48
N ALA A 56 2.52 23.42 -0.38
CA ALA A 56 1.83 22.21 0.04
C ALA A 56 1.81 21.94 1.57
N ASP A 57 2.46 22.74 2.40
CA ASP A 57 2.27 22.67 3.85
C ASP A 57 0.82 23.02 4.22
N ARG A 58 0.34 22.42 5.30
CA ARG A 58 -0.98 22.72 5.85
C ARG A 58 -0.85 23.64 7.04
N VAL A 59 -1.67 24.67 7.06
CA VAL A 59 -1.71 25.65 8.16
C VAL A 59 -3.13 25.79 8.70
N THR A 60 -3.24 25.97 10.00
CA THR A 60 -4.51 26.37 10.62
C THR A 60 -4.66 27.85 10.43
N VAL A 61 -5.81 28.26 9.89
CA VAL A 61 -6.14 29.69 9.65
C VAL A 61 -7.29 30.08 10.57
N ASP A 62 -7.23 31.26 11.12
CA ASP A 62 -8.27 31.79 12.00
C ASP A 62 -9.65 31.89 11.31
N SER A 63 -10.71 31.99 12.07
CA SER A 63 -12.08 32.08 11.56
C SER A 63 -12.31 33.30 10.66
N SER A 64 -11.52 34.35 10.80
CA SER A 64 -11.58 35.55 9.96
C SER A 64 -10.76 35.45 8.68
N MET A 65 -10.08 34.33 8.46
CA MET A 65 -9.23 34.08 7.27
C MET A 65 -8.13 35.13 7.06
N ARG A 66 -7.59 35.69 8.15
CA ARG A 66 -6.56 36.73 8.11
C ARG A 66 -5.18 36.23 8.48
N PHE A 67 -5.12 35.25 9.42
CA PHE A 67 -3.86 34.80 9.99
C PHE A 67 -3.73 33.29 9.93
N ALA A 68 -2.57 32.82 9.49
CA ALA A 68 -2.12 31.46 9.70
C ALA A 68 -1.58 31.36 11.14
N LEU A 69 -2.19 30.51 11.96
CA LEU A 69 -1.95 30.41 13.40
C LEU A 69 -0.87 29.39 13.74
N ALA A 70 -0.95 28.21 13.13
CA ALA A 70 -0.03 27.10 13.38
C ALA A 70 0.22 26.32 12.09
N LEU A 71 1.42 25.75 11.99
CA LEU A 71 1.72 24.72 11.01
C LEU A 71 1.03 23.44 11.51
N VAL A 72 0.13 22.91 10.72
CA VAL A 72 -0.42 21.58 11.00
C VAL A 72 0.70 20.61 10.70
N PRO A 73 1.18 19.84 11.70
CA PRO A 73 2.15 18.80 11.40
C PRO A 73 1.56 17.95 10.28
N PRO A 74 2.37 17.49 9.31
CA PRO A 74 1.89 16.57 8.33
C PRO A 74 1.17 15.47 9.10
N GLN A 75 -0.10 15.19 8.76
CA GLN A 75 -0.74 13.98 9.27
C GLN A 75 0.31 12.91 9.10
N ASN A 76 0.57 12.13 10.14
CA ASN A 76 1.61 11.12 10.07
C ASN A 76 1.30 10.23 8.88
N ASP A 77 1.85 10.58 7.72
CA ASP A 77 1.77 9.76 6.50
C ASP A 77 2.41 8.39 6.78
N ALA A 78 3.14 8.30 7.88
CA ALA A 78 3.61 7.06 8.47
C ALA A 78 2.47 6.09 8.79
N ASP A 79 1.28 6.59 9.12
CA ASP A 79 0.12 5.76 9.45
C ASP A 79 -0.55 5.17 8.21
N LEU A 80 -0.34 5.77 7.03
CA LEU A 80 -0.85 5.23 5.75
C LEU A 80 0.01 4.11 5.19
N VAL A 81 1.27 4.02 5.62
CA VAL A 81 2.21 2.97 5.21
C VAL A 81 2.52 2.13 6.43
N LEU A 82 1.84 1.01 6.56
CA LEU A 82 2.15 0.06 7.63
C LEU A 82 3.49 -0.62 7.32
N GLU A 83 4.48 -0.34 8.16
CA GLU A 83 5.75 -1.06 8.16
C GLU A 83 5.62 -2.24 9.11
N GLU A 84 5.43 -3.42 8.57
CA GLU A 84 5.23 -4.65 9.33
C GLU A 84 6.43 -5.60 9.15
N VAL A 85 6.67 -6.42 10.16
CA VAL A 85 7.41 -7.67 10.02
C VAL A 85 6.38 -8.80 10.08
N PRO A 86 5.98 -9.37 8.93
CA PRO A 86 4.94 -10.39 8.92
C PRO A 86 5.38 -11.65 9.66
N ASN A 87 4.46 -12.25 10.41
CA ASN A 87 4.69 -13.56 11.06
C ASN A 87 4.09 -14.73 10.27
N VAL A 88 3.51 -14.46 9.09
CA VAL A 88 2.89 -15.46 8.24
C VAL A 88 3.96 -16.22 7.47
N THR A 89 3.93 -17.53 7.51
CA THR A 89 4.80 -18.41 6.72
C THR A 89 4.02 -19.06 5.57
N PHE A 90 4.71 -19.66 4.62
CA PHE A 90 4.04 -20.42 3.56
C PHE A 90 3.32 -21.68 4.11
N ALA A 91 3.74 -22.18 5.25
CA ALA A 91 3.10 -23.32 5.92
C ALA A 91 1.70 -22.97 6.45
N ASP A 92 1.44 -21.68 6.71
CA ASP A 92 0.14 -21.20 7.19
C ASP A 92 -0.89 -21.01 6.06
N ILE A 93 -0.50 -21.29 4.81
CA ILE A 93 -1.34 -21.06 3.62
C ILE A 93 -1.70 -22.40 2.99
N GLY A 94 -2.96 -22.78 3.10
CA GLY A 94 -3.49 -24.00 2.46
C GLY A 94 -4.00 -23.75 1.04
N GLY A 95 -3.85 -24.74 0.17
CA GLY A 95 -4.51 -24.80 -1.14
C GLY A 95 -3.98 -23.85 -2.20
N LEU A 96 -2.80 -23.24 -2.02
CA LEU A 96 -2.18 -22.33 -2.97
C LEU A 96 -0.75 -22.74 -3.34
N ASP A 97 -0.45 -24.03 -3.31
CA ASP A 97 0.90 -24.58 -3.52
C ASP A 97 1.53 -24.12 -4.84
N GLU A 98 0.79 -24.19 -5.95
CA GLU A 98 1.26 -23.74 -7.26
C GLU A 98 1.56 -22.23 -7.28
N GLN A 99 0.70 -21.41 -6.67
CA GLN A 99 0.90 -19.97 -6.58
C GLN A 99 2.10 -19.62 -5.71
N ILE A 100 2.28 -20.34 -4.61
CA ILE A 100 3.44 -20.19 -3.71
C ILE A 100 4.73 -20.54 -4.45
N GLU A 101 4.77 -21.64 -5.21
CA GLU A 101 5.93 -22.02 -5.98
C GLU A 101 6.28 -20.94 -7.02
N ARG A 102 5.31 -20.49 -7.80
CA ARG A 102 5.50 -19.44 -8.80
C ARG A 102 5.98 -18.11 -8.19
N ILE A 103 5.49 -17.72 -7.03
CA ILE A 103 5.95 -16.47 -6.39
C ILE A 103 7.33 -16.64 -5.75
N ARG A 104 7.67 -17.82 -5.24
CA ARG A 104 9.02 -18.15 -4.80
C ARG A 104 10.02 -17.98 -5.94
N ASP A 105 9.73 -18.56 -7.10
CA ASP A 105 10.60 -18.45 -8.27
C ASP A 105 10.76 -17.00 -8.73
N ALA A 106 9.69 -16.24 -8.72
CA ALA A 106 9.70 -14.85 -9.20
C ALA A 106 10.35 -13.87 -8.21
N VAL A 107 10.24 -14.13 -6.91
CA VAL A 107 10.67 -13.17 -5.87
C VAL A 107 11.88 -13.68 -5.09
N GLN A 108 11.81 -14.88 -4.52
CA GLN A 108 12.88 -15.37 -3.66
C GLN A 108 14.16 -15.72 -4.43
N MET A 109 14.02 -16.38 -5.60
CA MET A 109 15.18 -16.82 -6.37
C MET A 109 16.08 -15.67 -6.80
N PRO A 110 15.58 -14.53 -7.31
CA PRO A 110 16.42 -13.37 -7.62
C PRO A 110 17.13 -12.78 -6.40
N PHE A 111 16.47 -12.75 -5.24
CA PHE A 111 17.09 -12.23 -4.01
C PHE A 111 18.14 -13.18 -3.43
N LEU A 112 17.86 -14.49 -3.39
CA LEU A 112 18.75 -15.47 -2.78
C LEU A 112 19.92 -15.85 -3.69
N HIS A 113 19.76 -15.79 -5.01
CA HIS A 113 20.74 -16.25 -6.00
C HIS A 113 21.17 -15.13 -6.95
N ARG A 114 21.34 -13.93 -6.42
CA ARG A 114 21.71 -12.74 -7.18
C ARG A 114 22.92 -12.98 -8.10
N GLU A 115 23.96 -13.64 -7.59
CA GLU A 115 25.17 -13.95 -8.35
C GLU A 115 24.89 -14.79 -9.61
N LEU A 116 23.88 -15.68 -9.55
CA LEU A 116 23.48 -16.47 -10.72
C LEU A 116 22.76 -15.58 -11.74
N PHE A 117 21.89 -14.69 -11.29
CA PHE A 117 21.19 -13.77 -12.19
C PHE A 117 22.19 -12.83 -12.89
N GLU A 118 23.16 -12.28 -12.18
CA GLU A 118 24.22 -11.44 -12.76
C GLU A 118 25.10 -12.26 -13.73
N ARG A 119 25.49 -13.48 -13.34
CA ARG A 119 26.35 -14.34 -14.17
C ARG A 119 25.72 -14.73 -15.52
N TYR A 120 24.39 -14.89 -15.55
CA TYR A 120 23.65 -15.29 -16.75
C TYR A 120 22.94 -14.11 -17.43
N ASP A 121 23.21 -12.87 -17.01
CA ASP A 121 22.54 -11.63 -17.51
C ASP A 121 21.01 -11.73 -17.46
N LEU A 122 20.50 -12.38 -16.40
CA LEU A 122 19.07 -12.50 -16.17
C LEU A 122 18.58 -11.27 -15.40
N LYS A 123 17.57 -10.61 -15.93
CA LYS A 123 16.93 -9.49 -15.23
C LYS A 123 15.87 -10.00 -14.27
N PRO A 124 16.01 -9.72 -12.95
CA PRO A 124 14.95 -10.05 -12.01
C PRO A 124 13.67 -9.28 -12.34
N PRO A 125 12.48 -9.86 -12.11
CA PRO A 125 11.24 -9.14 -12.27
C PRO A 125 11.17 -8.00 -11.25
N LYS A 126 10.67 -6.84 -11.65
CA LYS A 126 10.52 -5.68 -10.76
C LYS A 126 9.30 -5.79 -9.86
N GLY A 127 8.31 -6.53 -10.30
CA GLY A 127 7.09 -6.69 -9.56
C GLY A 127 6.24 -7.86 -9.98
N VAL A 128 5.38 -8.25 -9.05
CA VAL A 128 4.42 -9.35 -9.19
C VAL A 128 3.01 -8.80 -8.99
N LEU A 129 2.08 -9.22 -9.83
CA LEU A 129 0.66 -8.96 -9.63
C LEU A 129 -0.06 -10.24 -9.22
N LEU A 130 -0.62 -10.24 -8.01
CA LEU A 130 -1.56 -11.25 -7.52
C LEU A 130 -2.98 -10.82 -7.92
N TYR A 131 -3.69 -11.61 -8.71
CA TYR A 131 -5.04 -11.22 -9.13
C TYR A 131 -6.03 -12.37 -9.02
N GLY A 132 -7.29 -12.04 -8.78
CA GLY A 132 -8.38 -13.01 -8.65
C GLY A 132 -9.42 -12.58 -7.62
N PRO A 133 -10.46 -13.39 -7.37
CA PRO A 133 -11.55 -13.03 -6.49
C PRO A 133 -11.10 -12.61 -5.09
N PRO A 134 -11.87 -11.75 -4.40
CA PRO A 134 -11.55 -11.33 -3.03
C PRO A 134 -11.59 -12.53 -2.06
N GLY A 135 -10.88 -12.40 -0.95
CA GLY A 135 -10.88 -13.40 0.14
C GLY A 135 -10.04 -14.67 -0.12
N ASN A 136 -9.33 -14.78 -1.25
CA ASN A 136 -8.61 -15.99 -1.62
C ASN A 136 -7.13 -16.01 -1.19
N GLY A 137 -6.71 -15.16 -0.23
CA GLY A 137 -5.38 -15.24 0.36
C GLY A 137 -4.28 -14.45 -0.35
N LYS A 138 -4.58 -13.54 -1.29
CA LYS A 138 -3.57 -12.69 -1.98
C LYS A 138 -2.65 -11.95 -1.00
N THR A 139 -3.22 -11.31 0.00
CA THR A 139 -2.48 -10.57 1.05
C THR A 139 -1.65 -11.51 1.93
N LEU A 140 -2.16 -12.72 2.21
CA LEU A 140 -1.41 -13.74 2.97
C LEU A 140 -0.16 -14.20 2.22
N ILE A 141 -0.28 -14.46 0.91
CA ILE A 141 0.86 -14.83 0.07
C ILE A 141 1.94 -13.73 0.12
N ALA A 142 1.55 -12.45 -0.06
CA ALA A 142 2.49 -11.34 -0.02
C ALA A 142 3.22 -11.24 1.33
N LYS A 143 2.52 -11.44 2.45
CA LYS A 143 3.09 -11.47 3.79
C LYS A 143 4.06 -12.64 3.98
N ALA A 144 3.70 -13.83 3.51
CA ALA A 144 4.55 -15.01 3.61
C ALA A 144 5.85 -14.87 2.79
N VAL A 145 5.77 -14.25 1.61
CA VAL A 145 6.95 -13.91 0.80
C VAL A 145 7.88 -12.96 1.55
N ALA A 146 7.33 -11.91 2.15
CA ALA A 146 8.13 -10.95 2.90
C ALA A 146 8.83 -11.58 4.10
N ASN A 147 8.14 -12.46 4.82
CA ASN A 147 8.73 -13.22 5.92
C ASN A 147 9.86 -14.13 5.44
N ALA A 148 9.63 -14.87 4.37
CA ALA A 148 10.62 -15.79 3.82
C ALA A 148 11.88 -15.08 3.28
N LEU A 149 11.74 -13.87 2.72
CA LEU A 149 12.89 -13.03 2.36
C LEU A 149 13.66 -12.52 3.57
N ALA A 150 12.92 -12.22 4.65
CA ALA A 150 13.54 -11.79 5.90
C ALA A 150 14.41 -12.88 6.53
N GLU A 151 13.97 -14.15 6.47
CA GLU A 151 14.72 -15.30 6.99
C GLU A 151 15.96 -15.63 6.14
N GLY A 152 15.89 -15.41 4.82
CA GLY A 152 16.97 -15.72 3.89
C GLY A 152 18.06 -14.64 3.77
N ALA A 153 17.81 -13.44 4.29
CA ALA A 153 18.75 -12.32 4.15
C ALA A 153 19.82 -12.33 5.25
N ALA A 154 21.08 -12.31 4.87
CA ALA A 154 22.22 -12.24 5.79
C ALA A 154 22.29 -10.94 6.62
N GLY A 155 21.47 -9.94 6.31
CA GLY A 155 21.45 -8.60 6.93
C GLY A 155 20.29 -8.30 7.88
N GLY A 156 19.43 -9.27 8.20
CA GLY A 156 18.34 -9.04 9.16
C GLY A 156 16.93 -8.99 8.53
N ARG A 157 15.96 -8.60 9.32
CA ARG A 157 14.53 -8.63 8.99
C ARG A 157 14.20 -7.84 7.73
N GLY A 158 13.53 -8.47 6.77
CA GLY A 158 12.94 -7.80 5.62
C GLY A 158 11.90 -6.76 6.03
N VAL A 159 11.71 -5.78 5.19
CA VAL A 159 10.73 -4.70 5.42
C VAL A 159 9.53 -4.91 4.50
N PHE A 160 8.35 -4.93 5.08
CA PHE A 160 7.08 -5.02 4.36
C PHE A 160 6.33 -3.70 4.52
N LEU A 161 6.24 -2.94 3.43
CA LEU A 161 5.50 -1.70 3.36
C LEU A 161 4.13 -1.99 2.75
N SER A 162 3.09 -2.01 3.57
CA SER A 162 1.73 -2.31 3.12
C SER A 162 0.91 -1.04 2.97
N VAL A 163 0.24 -0.91 1.83
CA VAL A 163 -0.63 0.22 1.49
C VAL A 163 -1.87 -0.29 0.79
N LYS A 164 -3.03 0.31 1.07
CA LYS A 164 -4.26 0.05 0.33
C LYS A 164 -4.50 1.11 -0.72
N GLY A 165 -4.82 0.67 -1.95
CA GLY A 165 -5.11 1.57 -3.07
C GLY A 165 -6.13 2.67 -2.74
N PRO A 166 -7.29 2.38 -2.15
CA PRO A 166 -8.28 3.39 -1.78
C PRO A 166 -7.77 4.45 -0.78
N GLU A 167 -6.83 4.09 0.10
CA GLU A 167 -6.24 5.02 1.07
C GLU A 167 -5.32 6.05 0.41
N LEU A 168 -4.76 5.70 -0.76
CA LEU A 168 -3.94 6.60 -1.57
C LEU A 168 -4.78 7.54 -2.44
N LEU A 169 -6.05 7.21 -2.68
CA LEU A 169 -6.96 8.06 -3.43
C LEU A 169 -7.50 9.18 -2.53
N ASN A 170 -6.73 10.23 -2.40
CA ASN A 170 -7.17 11.39 -1.65
C ASN A 170 -7.95 12.35 -2.54
N LYS A 171 -8.92 13.07 -1.95
CA LYS A 171 -9.76 14.06 -2.64
C LYS A 171 -8.97 15.30 -3.10
N PHE A 172 -7.71 15.42 -2.68
CA PHE A 172 -6.88 16.58 -2.99
C PHE A 172 -5.96 16.30 -4.16
N VAL A 173 -5.99 17.17 -5.16
CA VAL A 173 -5.09 17.11 -6.32
C VAL A 173 -3.63 17.17 -5.85
N GLY A 174 -2.81 16.24 -6.34
CA GLY A 174 -1.38 16.17 -6.03
C GLY A 174 -1.02 15.42 -4.74
N GLU A 175 -1.99 15.11 -3.88
CA GLU A 175 -1.73 14.40 -2.63
C GLU A 175 -1.46 12.91 -2.88
N SER A 176 -2.22 12.30 -3.77
CA SER A 176 -2.03 10.90 -4.15
C SER A 176 -0.65 10.65 -4.75
N GLU A 177 -0.18 11.55 -5.63
CA GLU A 177 1.17 11.47 -6.21
C GLU A 177 2.26 11.69 -5.15
N ARG A 178 2.03 12.59 -4.20
CA ARG A 178 2.94 12.81 -3.08
C ARG A 178 3.09 11.56 -2.23
N LEU A 179 1.97 10.90 -1.91
CA LEU A 179 1.96 9.66 -1.14
C LEU A 179 2.69 8.53 -1.86
N ILE A 180 2.47 8.37 -3.18
CA ILE A 180 3.20 7.38 -3.99
C ILE A 180 4.71 7.66 -3.91
N ARG A 181 5.15 8.89 -4.16
CA ARG A 181 6.58 9.26 -4.04
C ARG A 181 7.14 8.95 -2.66
N MET A 182 6.38 9.21 -1.61
CA MET A 182 6.80 8.96 -0.22
C MET A 182 6.99 7.47 0.05
N ILE A 183 6.07 6.60 -0.41
CA ILE A 183 6.19 5.15 -0.26
C ILE A 183 7.46 4.64 -0.91
N PHE A 184 7.70 5.00 -2.17
CA PHE A 184 8.89 4.56 -2.89
C PHE A 184 10.18 5.17 -2.34
N LYS A 185 10.14 6.42 -1.86
CA LYS A 185 11.27 7.03 -1.14
C LYS A 185 11.61 6.22 0.11
N ARG A 186 10.61 5.87 0.92
CA ARG A 186 10.80 5.05 2.13
C ARG A 186 11.34 3.66 1.79
N ALA A 187 10.85 3.05 0.72
CA ALA A 187 11.36 1.77 0.23
C ALA A 187 12.85 1.88 -0.14
N ARG A 188 13.25 2.94 -0.86
CA ARG A 188 14.65 3.22 -1.22
C ARG A 188 15.53 3.44 0.01
N GLU A 189 15.06 4.18 1.00
CA GLU A 189 15.78 4.43 2.26
C GLU A 189 16.06 3.12 3.00
N ARG A 190 15.04 2.24 3.11
CA ARG A 190 15.21 0.93 3.75
C ARG A 190 16.10 -0.03 2.96
N ALA A 191 16.00 -0.02 1.64
CA ALA A 191 16.85 -0.82 0.76
C ALA A 191 18.33 -0.39 0.85
N ALA A 192 18.60 0.91 1.01
CA ALA A 192 19.93 1.44 1.22
C ALA A 192 20.58 0.96 2.55
N GLU A 193 19.77 0.53 3.52
CA GLU A 193 20.23 -0.15 4.74
C GLU A 193 20.66 -1.62 4.49
N GLY A 194 20.58 -2.09 3.25
CA GLY A 194 20.89 -3.48 2.88
C GLY A 194 19.76 -4.47 3.15
N LYS A 195 18.57 -4.00 3.49
CA LYS A 195 17.42 -4.85 3.80
C LYS A 195 16.60 -5.15 2.54
N PRO A 196 16.07 -6.38 2.37
CA PRO A 196 15.06 -6.65 1.35
C PRO A 196 13.76 -5.91 1.70
N VAL A 197 13.19 -5.22 0.73
CA VAL A 197 11.97 -4.42 0.90
C VAL A 197 10.90 -4.90 -0.07
N ILE A 198 9.73 -5.22 0.47
CA ILE A 198 8.53 -5.46 -0.33
C ILE A 198 7.58 -4.28 -0.16
N VAL A 199 7.24 -3.65 -1.27
CA VAL A 199 6.14 -2.68 -1.34
C VAL A 199 4.89 -3.43 -1.79
N PHE A 200 3.95 -3.62 -0.86
CA PHE A 200 2.69 -4.29 -1.13
C PHE A 200 1.56 -3.27 -1.31
N ILE A 201 0.89 -3.32 -2.45
CA ILE A 201 -0.26 -2.45 -2.75
C ILE A 201 -1.49 -3.32 -2.92
N ASP A 202 -2.38 -3.27 -1.93
CA ASP A 202 -3.66 -3.98 -1.99
C ASP A 202 -4.73 -3.16 -2.73
N GLU A 203 -5.70 -3.83 -3.32
CA GLU A 203 -6.77 -3.21 -4.11
C GLU A 203 -6.24 -2.23 -5.18
N MET A 204 -5.18 -2.66 -5.88
CA MET A 204 -4.48 -1.84 -6.88
C MET A 204 -5.40 -1.36 -8.01
N ASP A 205 -6.45 -2.11 -8.32
CA ASP A 205 -7.48 -1.75 -9.30
C ASP A 205 -8.26 -0.49 -8.92
N SER A 206 -8.26 -0.06 -7.67
CA SER A 206 -8.83 1.22 -7.27
C SER A 206 -7.93 2.41 -7.66
N LEU A 207 -6.61 2.22 -7.57
CA LEU A 207 -5.59 3.25 -7.75
C LEU A 207 -5.16 3.43 -9.19
N LEU A 208 -4.99 2.35 -9.94
CA LEU A 208 -4.34 2.33 -11.25
C LEU A 208 -5.32 1.96 -12.38
N ARG A 209 -6.46 2.63 -12.41
CA ARG A 209 -7.51 2.38 -13.39
C ARG A 209 -7.14 2.82 -14.81
N THR A 210 -7.67 2.08 -15.78
CA THR A 210 -7.62 2.45 -17.20
C THR A 210 -8.41 3.73 -17.43
N ARG A 211 -7.84 4.65 -18.19
CA ARG A 211 -8.46 5.93 -18.56
C ARG A 211 -9.80 5.69 -19.29
N GLY A 212 -10.86 6.40 -18.90
CA GLY A 212 -12.14 6.41 -19.61
C GLY A 212 -13.21 5.47 -19.07
N SER A 213 -13.01 4.80 -17.94
CA SER A 213 -14.01 3.89 -17.34
C SER A 213 -15.03 4.57 -16.40
N GLY A 214 -15.10 5.90 -16.37
CA GLY A 214 -16.04 6.65 -15.54
C GLY A 214 -15.83 8.15 -15.62
N VAL A 215 -16.50 8.93 -14.75
CA VAL A 215 -16.27 10.37 -14.59
C VAL A 215 -14.84 10.55 -14.08
N SER A 216 -13.90 10.73 -15.01
CA SER A 216 -12.49 10.94 -14.70
C SER A 216 -12.32 12.27 -13.97
N SER A 217 -11.99 12.17 -12.69
CA SER A 217 -11.41 13.32 -11.99
C SER A 217 -9.99 13.54 -12.52
N ASP A 218 -9.54 14.79 -12.60
CA ASP A 218 -8.15 15.14 -13.00
C ASP A 218 -7.08 14.40 -12.19
N VAL A 219 -7.43 13.91 -11.00
CA VAL A 219 -6.59 13.14 -10.10
C VAL A 219 -6.20 11.78 -10.70
N GLU A 220 -7.12 11.07 -11.38
CA GLU A 220 -6.83 9.75 -11.96
C GLU A 220 -5.84 9.82 -13.14
N THR A 221 -5.74 10.97 -13.80
CA THR A 221 -4.86 11.12 -14.98
C THR A 221 -3.39 11.22 -14.64
N THR A 222 -3.04 11.58 -13.42
CA THR A 222 -1.65 11.84 -12.98
C THR A 222 -1.06 10.71 -12.12
N ILE A 223 -1.91 9.91 -11.47
CA ILE A 223 -1.49 8.82 -10.57
C ILE A 223 -0.73 7.72 -11.32
N VAL A 224 -1.28 7.21 -12.43
CA VAL A 224 -0.66 6.13 -13.20
C VAL A 224 0.73 6.53 -13.71
N PRO A 225 0.92 7.69 -14.37
CA PRO A 225 2.25 8.15 -14.77
C PRO A 225 3.23 8.29 -13.60
N GLN A 226 2.78 8.81 -12.44
CA GLN A 226 3.63 8.94 -11.26
C GLN A 226 4.06 7.57 -10.74
N PHE A 227 3.12 6.62 -10.62
CA PHE A 227 3.41 5.26 -10.20
C PHE A 227 4.43 4.58 -11.13
N LEU A 228 4.24 4.73 -12.45
CA LEU A 228 5.15 4.17 -13.44
C LEU A 228 6.55 4.78 -13.35
N ALA A 229 6.65 6.09 -13.13
CA ALA A 229 7.93 6.77 -12.95
C ALA A 229 8.67 6.25 -11.70
N GLU A 230 7.96 6.03 -10.59
CA GLU A 230 8.56 5.46 -9.37
C GLU A 230 8.98 4.01 -9.56
N LEU A 231 8.14 3.20 -10.23
CA LEU A 231 8.43 1.80 -10.52
C LEU A 231 9.63 1.64 -11.46
N ASP A 232 9.71 2.48 -12.50
CA ASP A 232 10.87 2.52 -13.40
C ASP A 232 12.13 2.99 -12.66
N GLY A 233 12.00 3.90 -11.66
CA GLY A 233 13.10 4.33 -10.79
C GLY A 233 13.60 3.27 -9.80
N VAL A 234 12.88 2.19 -9.60
CA VAL A 234 13.31 1.04 -8.77
C VAL A 234 14.39 0.21 -9.49
N GLU A 235 14.58 0.37 -10.79
CA GLU A 235 15.61 -0.39 -11.57
C GLU A 235 17.02 -0.36 -10.98
N THR A 236 17.35 0.69 -10.25
CA THR A 236 18.67 0.86 -9.63
C THR A 236 18.80 0.25 -8.25
N LEU A 237 17.72 -0.37 -7.74
CA LEU A 237 17.64 -0.88 -6.37
C LEU A 237 17.39 -2.39 -6.37
N ASP A 238 18.45 -3.12 -6.22
CA ASP A 238 18.43 -4.59 -6.24
C ASP A 238 17.64 -5.24 -5.10
N ASN A 239 17.24 -4.47 -4.10
CA ASN A 239 16.60 -4.97 -2.88
C ASN A 239 15.14 -4.52 -2.71
N VAL A 240 14.50 -3.96 -3.74
CA VAL A 240 13.09 -3.55 -3.68
C VAL A 240 12.26 -4.36 -4.67
N MET A 241 11.17 -4.94 -4.18
CA MET A 241 10.18 -5.66 -5.00
C MET A 241 8.80 -5.06 -4.77
N VAL A 242 8.04 -4.86 -5.84
CA VAL A 242 6.64 -4.42 -5.75
C VAL A 242 5.72 -5.62 -5.93
N ILE A 243 4.80 -5.83 -4.99
CA ILE A 243 3.75 -6.83 -5.11
C ILE A 243 2.40 -6.11 -5.11
N GLY A 244 1.69 -6.18 -6.22
CA GLY A 244 0.33 -5.69 -6.33
C GLY A 244 -0.70 -6.78 -6.08
N ALA A 245 -1.81 -6.44 -5.44
CA ALA A 245 -2.99 -7.30 -5.38
C ALA A 245 -4.20 -6.61 -6.00
N SER A 246 -4.98 -7.35 -6.79
CA SER A 246 -6.18 -6.83 -7.42
C SER A 246 -7.28 -7.88 -7.49
N ASN A 247 -8.50 -7.43 -7.35
CA ASN A 247 -9.68 -8.26 -7.59
C ASN A 247 -10.11 -8.22 -9.07
N ARG A 248 -9.68 -7.20 -9.81
CA ARG A 248 -10.10 -6.92 -11.17
C ARG A 248 -8.93 -6.47 -12.05
N ILE A 249 -8.19 -7.44 -12.59
CA ILE A 249 -7.06 -7.17 -13.49
C ILE A 249 -7.47 -6.39 -14.74
N ASP A 250 -8.70 -6.54 -15.20
CA ASP A 250 -9.30 -5.86 -16.36
C ASP A 250 -9.40 -4.33 -16.16
N MET A 251 -9.40 -3.87 -14.91
CA MET A 251 -9.47 -2.45 -14.57
C MET A 251 -8.10 -1.76 -14.49
N ILE A 252 -7.03 -2.54 -14.36
CA ILE A 252 -5.68 -1.99 -14.24
C ILE A 252 -5.18 -1.49 -15.60
N ASP A 253 -4.55 -0.31 -15.61
CA ASP A 253 -3.95 0.26 -16.83
C ASP A 253 -2.91 -0.71 -17.41
N PRO A 254 -3.04 -1.08 -18.70
CA PRO A 254 -2.13 -2.02 -19.36
C PRO A 254 -0.66 -1.62 -19.30
N ALA A 255 -0.36 -0.32 -19.16
CA ALA A 255 1.01 0.17 -19.05
C ALA A 255 1.71 -0.35 -17.78
N VAL A 256 0.96 -0.60 -16.70
CA VAL A 256 1.47 -1.16 -15.44
C VAL A 256 1.88 -2.62 -15.60
N LEU A 257 1.20 -3.33 -16.50
CA LEU A 257 1.33 -4.77 -16.71
C LEU A 257 2.33 -5.15 -17.81
N ARG A 258 3.09 -4.16 -18.33
CA ARG A 258 4.09 -4.40 -19.38
C ARG A 258 5.35 -5.07 -18.83
N PRO A 259 6.12 -5.80 -19.69
CA PRO A 259 7.42 -6.33 -19.33
C PRO A 259 8.33 -5.27 -18.72
N GLY A 260 9.05 -5.66 -17.67
CA GLY A 260 9.91 -4.75 -16.89
C GLY A 260 9.19 -3.93 -15.84
N ARG A 261 7.91 -4.23 -15.55
CA ARG A 261 7.08 -3.61 -14.48
C ARG A 261 6.43 -4.70 -13.64
N LEU A 262 5.10 -4.75 -13.51
CA LEU A 262 4.40 -5.89 -12.91
C LEU A 262 4.16 -6.97 -13.97
N ASP A 263 5.23 -7.57 -14.43
CA ASP A 263 5.23 -8.52 -15.54
C ASP A 263 4.91 -9.96 -15.12
N VAL A 264 5.23 -10.33 -13.89
CA VAL A 264 4.83 -11.62 -13.33
C VAL A 264 3.39 -11.55 -12.81
N LYS A 265 2.50 -12.31 -13.42
CA LYS A 265 1.08 -12.34 -13.08
C LYS A 265 0.72 -13.70 -12.52
N ILE A 266 0.23 -13.74 -11.29
CA ILE A 266 -0.15 -14.96 -10.60
C ILE A 266 -1.64 -14.91 -10.28
N ARG A 267 -2.38 -15.82 -10.86
CA ARG A 267 -3.82 -15.92 -10.63
C ARG A 267 -4.10 -16.71 -9.36
N VAL A 268 -4.85 -16.12 -8.46
CA VAL A 268 -5.30 -16.73 -7.21
C VAL A 268 -6.79 -17.01 -7.35
N GLU A 269 -7.11 -18.25 -7.68
CA GLU A 269 -8.49 -18.69 -7.91
C GLU A 269 -9.17 -19.09 -6.61
N ARG A 270 -10.48 -19.32 -6.70
CA ARG A 270 -11.23 -19.95 -5.61
C ARG A 270 -10.72 -21.36 -5.39
N PRO A 271 -10.65 -21.81 -4.13
CA PRO A 271 -10.17 -23.15 -3.83
C PRO A 271 -11.09 -24.22 -4.44
N LYS A 272 -10.49 -25.24 -5.03
CA LYS A 272 -11.18 -26.48 -5.42
C LYS A 272 -11.35 -27.37 -4.19
N THR A 273 -12.12 -28.44 -4.32
CA THR A 273 -12.42 -29.42 -3.24
C THR A 273 -11.18 -29.83 -2.41
N ALA A 274 -10.11 -30.25 -3.10
CA ALA A 274 -8.88 -30.67 -2.40
C ALA A 274 -8.18 -29.50 -1.67
N GLN A 275 -8.18 -28.31 -2.27
CA GLN A 275 -7.62 -27.10 -1.69
C GLN A 275 -8.43 -26.59 -0.50
N ALA A 276 -9.76 -26.67 -0.56
CA ALA A 276 -10.63 -26.36 0.56
C ALA A 276 -10.38 -27.28 1.74
N ALA A 277 -10.16 -28.56 1.51
CA ALA A 277 -9.77 -29.50 2.58
C ALA A 277 -8.43 -29.11 3.24
N GLN A 278 -7.44 -28.64 2.47
CA GLN A 278 -6.19 -28.13 3.02
C GLN A 278 -6.42 -26.87 3.87
N ILE A 279 -7.21 -25.93 3.37
CA ILE A 279 -7.55 -24.69 4.11
C ILE A 279 -8.24 -25.03 5.43
N ILE A 280 -9.26 -25.89 5.40
CA ILE A 280 -10.01 -26.25 6.60
C ILE A 280 -9.11 -26.92 7.64
N ARG A 281 -8.11 -27.71 7.24
CA ARG A 281 -7.15 -28.32 8.17
C ARG A 281 -6.35 -27.32 8.99
N HIS A 282 -6.10 -26.11 8.50
CA HIS A 282 -5.43 -25.07 9.28
C HIS A 282 -6.29 -24.54 10.43
N TYR A 283 -7.61 -24.67 10.31
CA TYR A 283 -8.56 -24.20 11.32
C TYR A 283 -9.10 -25.31 12.20
N LEU A 284 -9.22 -26.54 11.68
CA LEU A 284 -9.61 -27.73 12.43
C LEU A 284 -8.35 -28.45 12.92
N THR A 285 -7.74 -27.92 13.97
CA THR A 285 -6.59 -28.49 14.65
C THR A 285 -7.02 -29.49 15.74
N ASP A 286 -6.12 -30.37 16.15
CA ASP A 286 -6.38 -31.37 17.21
C ASP A 286 -6.63 -30.73 18.58
N ASP A 287 -6.30 -29.45 18.76
CA ASP A 287 -6.51 -28.69 20.00
C ASP A 287 -7.95 -28.18 20.17
N LEU A 288 -8.79 -28.34 19.17
CA LEU A 288 -10.18 -27.92 19.28
C LEU A 288 -10.95 -28.86 20.18
N PRO A 289 -11.82 -28.36 21.08
CA PRO A 289 -12.63 -29.18 21.97
C PRO A 289 -13.77 -29.85 21.19
N LEU A 290 -13.40 -30.80 20.34
CA LEU A 290 -14.37 -31.61 19.61
C LEU A 290 -14.93 -32.71 20.51
N VAL A 291 -16.16 -33.14 20.22
CA VAL A 291 -16.77 -34.27 20.91
C VAL A 291 -15.91 -35.50 20.64
N PRO A 292 -15.61 -36.35 21.63
CA PRO A 292 -14.68 -37.50 21.51
C PRO A 292 -14.99 -38.47 20.37
N GLU A 293 -16.24 -38.49 19.92
CA GLU A 293 -16.72 -39.39 18.83
C GLU A 293 -16.51 -38.76 17.45
N LEU A 294 -16.04 -37.51 17.34
CA LEU A 294 -15.94 -36.75 16.09
C LEU A 294 -14.50 -36.75 15.59
N ASP A 295 -14.23 -37.53 14.55
CA ASP A 295 -12.94 -37.50 13.86
C ASP A 295 -12.81 -36.22 13.02
N ALA A 296 -11.80 -35.41 13.30
CA ALA A 296 -11.52 -34.17 12.56
C ALA A 296 -11.37 -34.41 11.05
N LYS A 297 -10.79 -35.51 10.63
CA LYS A 297 -10.63 -35.86 9.21
C LYS A 297 -11.98 -36.18 8.55
N ALA A 298 -12.85 -36.90 9.22
CA ALA A 298 -14.19 -37.19 8.74
C ALA A 298 -15.02 -35.91 8.66
N LEU A 299 -14.91 -35.03 9.65
CA LEU A 299 -15.57 -33.72 9.65
C LEU A 299 -15.15 -32.84 8.48
N ILE A 300 -13.85 -32.77 8.15
CA ILE A 300 -13.34 -32.04 6.98
C ILE A 300 -14.00 -32.58 5.69
N GLY A 301 -14.09 -33.89 5.54
CA GLY A 301 -14.74 -34.52 4.39
C GLY A 301 -16.21 -34.12 4.26
N VAL A 302 -16.96 -34.12 5.37
CA VAL A 302 -18.37 -33.70 5.40
C VAL A 302 -18.50 -32.21 5.01
N LEU A 303 -17.73 -31.34 5.66
CA LEU A 303 -17.78 -29.89 5.38
C LEU A 303 -17.44 -29.57 3.93
N VAL A 304 -16.41 -30.20 3.38
CA VAL A 304 -16.03 -29.99 1.97
C VAL A 304 -17.13 -30.50 1.04
N ASN A 305 -17.72 -31.64 1.32
CA ASN A 305 -18.84 -32.15 0.52
C ASN A 305 -20.05 -31.21 0.59
N ASP A 306 -20.40 -30.69 1.76
CA ASP A 306 -21.51 -29.74 1.90
C ASP A 306 -21.26 -28.44 1.13
N ILE A 307 -20.02 -27.90 1.16
CA ILE A 307 -19.66 -26.68 0.43
C ILE A 307 -19.78 -26.88 -1.08
N TYR A 308 -19.44 -28.07 -1.59
CA TYR A 308 -19.36 -28.32 -3.02
C TYR A 308 -20.50 -29.20 -3.57
N ALA A 309 -21.38 -29.74 -2.73
CA ALA A 309 -22.48 -30.62 -3.16
C ALA A 309 -23.60 -29.88 -3.92
N ASN A 310 -23.83 -28.60 -3.60
CA ASN A 310 -24.85 -27.79 -4.25
C ASN A 310 -24.25 -26.99 -5.40
N ASP A 311 -24.26 -27.56 -6.61
CA ASP A 311 -23.82 -26.88 -7.83
C ASP A 311 -24.63 -25.59 -8.12
N GLU A 312 -25.85 -25.46 -7.59
CA GLU A 312 -26.70 -24.28 -7.73
C GLU A 312 -26.13 -23.04 -7.00
N HIS A 313 -25.27 -23.23 -5.99
CA HIS A 313 -24.63 -22.14 -5.24
C HIS A 313 -23.24 -21.77 -5.76
N ARG A 314 -22.69 -22.47 -6.72
CA ARG A 314 -21.38 -22.16 -7.33
C ARG A 314 -21.34 -20.80 -8.04
N HIS A 315 -22.48 -20.22 -8.38
CA HIS A 315 -22.59 -18.93 -9.03
C HIS A 315 -22.75 -17.75 -8.07
N LEU A 316 -22.94 -18.01 -6.77
CA LEU A 316 -23.20 -16.98 -5.75
C LEU A 316 -22.00 -16.68 -4.84
N CYS A 317 -20.94 -17.46 -4.94
CA CYS A 317 -19.70 -17.22 -4.18
C CYS A 317 -18.60 -16.58 -5.04
#